data_0b91323b3d8291c185e4caa31e141332
#
_entry.id   0b91323b3d8291c185e4caa31e141332
#
_cell.length_a   1.000
_cell.length_b   1.000
_cell.length_c   1.000
_cell.angle_alpha   90.00
_cell.angle_beta   90.00
_cell.angle_gamma   90.00
#
_symmetry.space_group_name_H-M   'P 1'
#
loop_
_entity.id
_entity.type
_entity.pdbx_description
1 polymer ?
#
loop_
_entity_poly.entity_id
_entity_poly.type
_entity_poly.pdbx_seq_one_letter_code
_entity_poly.pdbx_strand_id
1 'polypeptide(L)'
;MSPVTVVNSSLTTEISDRYRRVLDRIAAAAISRQRDPAQIRLVVVSKGQPLERVRAVIQAGARDLGENYVEDAIERVQSLSSEIKLTWHMIGHVQSRKSRLVCEYFDWVHSVDSLKLAQRLDRFAGEMQKQLPVLLEFNVSGEETKFGFPAWQEERWGELLSDLDGIFQLNNLRVLGLMTIAPYNPDA
;
A
#
# COMPACT_ATOMS: atom_id res chain seq x y z
N MET A 1 4.63 -14.89 -31.96
CA MET A 1 4.00 -13.54 -32.07
C MET A 1 2.85 -13.53 -31.06
N SER A 2 3.05 -12.92 -29.91
CA SER A 2 1.99 -12.78 -28.91
C SER A 2 1.00 -11.72 -29.37
N PRO A 3 -0.31 -11.89 -29.19
CA PRO A 3 -1.29 -10.91 -29.59
C PRO A 3 -1.09 -9.62 -28.78
N VAL A 4 -0.79 -8.54 -29.46
CA VAL A 4 -0.87 -7.17 -28.88
C VAL A 4 -2.33 -6.97 -28.52
N THR A 5 -2.65 -7.07 -27.22
CA THR A 5 -3.98 -6.77 -26.72
C THR A 5 -4.28 -5.31 -27.03
N VAL A 6 -5.13 -5.06 -28.01
CA VAL A 6 -5.60 -3.72 -28.37
C VAL A 6 -6.36 -3.18 -27.15
N VAL A 7 -5.69 -2.35 -26.36
CA VAL A 7 -6.36 -1.65 -25.26
C VAL A 7 -7.40 -0.73 -25.89
N ASN A 8 -8.64 -0.83 -25.44
CA ASN A 8 -9.74 0.00 -25.92
C ASN A 8 -9.37 1.49 -25.71
N SER A 9 -9.17 2.22 -26.80
CA SER A 9 -8.68 3.61 -26.77
C SER A 9 -9.57 4.53 -25.92
N SER A 10 -10.87 4.29 -25.92
CA SER A 10 -11.84 5.03 -25.10
C SER A 10 -11.61 4.78 -23.60
N LEU A 11 -11.41 3.54 -23.18
CA LEU A 11 -11.14 3.18 -21.78
C LEU A 11 -9.83 3.80 -21.30
N THR A 12 -8.79 3.76 -22.12
CA THR A 12 -7.47 4.34 -21.76
C THR A 12 -7.59 5.85 -21.58
N THR A 13 -8.30 6.55 -22.45
CA THR A 13 -8.53 8.00 -22.34
C THR A 13 -9.30 8.32 -21.06
N GLU A 14 -10.40 7.62 -20.79
CA GLU A 14 -11.21 7.83 -19.60
C GLU A 14 -10.39 7.66 -18.29
N ILE A 15 -9.62 6.58 -18.20
CA ILE A 15 -8.79 6.30 -17.02
C ILE A 15 -7.67 7.33 -16.88
N SER A 16 -7.03 7.71 -17.99
CA SER A 16 -5.99 8.75 -18.00
C SER A 16 -6.53 10.09 -17.48
N ASP A 17 -7.72 10.50 -17.93
CA ASP A 17 -8.32 11.75 -17.50
C ASP A 17 -8.73 11.72 -16.01
N ARG A 18 -9.23 10.57 -15.54
CA ARG A 18 -9.54 10.39 -14.10
C ARG A 18 -8.27 10.46 -13.25
N TYR A 19 -7.20 9.78 -13.68
CA TYR A 19 -5.92 9.76 -12.98
C TYR A 19 -5.32 11.17 -12.91
N ARG A 20 -5.29 11.91 -14.01
CA ARG A 20 -4.82 13.31 -14.03
C ARG A 20 -5.62 14.21 -13.10
N ARG A 21 -6.95 14.13 -13.13
CA ARG A 21 -7.79 14.92 -12.21
C ARG A 21 -7.48 14.66 -10.73
N VAL A 22 -7.14 13.42 -10.37
CA VAL A 22 -6.72 13.11 -8.99
C VAL A 22 -5.39 13.78 -8.68
N LEU A 23 -4.42 13.70 -9.58
CA LEU A 23 -3.11 14.37 -9.42
C LEU A 23 -3.26 15.88 -9.31
N ASP A 24 -4.11 16.50 -10.13
CA ASP A 24 -4.36 17.94 -10.11
C ASP A 24 -4.99 18.36 -8.76
N ARG A 25 -5.92 17.57 -8.22
CA ARG A 25 -6.51 17.81 -6.90
C ARG A 25 -5.47 17.69 -5.78
N ILE A 26 -4.60 16.68 -5.84
CA ILE A 26 -3.50 16.52 -4.88
C ILE A 26 -2.57 17.72 -4.95
N ALA A 27 -2.17 18.15 -6.16
CA ALA A 27 -1.30 19.29 -6.35
C ALA A 27 -1.92 20.58 -5.81
N ALA A 28 -3.19 20.85 -6.14
CA ALA A 28 -3.91 22.03 -5.64
C ALA A 28 -3.99 22.04 -4.12
N ALA A 29 -4.32 20.90 -3.49
CA ALA A 29 -4.39 20.77 -2.03
C ALA A 29 -3.02 20.99 -1.36
N ALA A 30 -1.95 20.42 -1.92
CA ALA A 30 -0.59 20.62 -1.42
C ALA A 30 -0.16 22.08 -1.48
N ILE A 31 -0.32 22.71 -2.64
CA ILE A 31 0.04 24.13 -2.87
C ILE A 31 -0.75 25.04 -1.92
N SER A 32 -2.04 24.79 -1.72
CA SER A 32 -2.86 25.59 -0.79
C SER A 32 -2.35 25.56 0.67
N ARG A 33 -1.52 24.56 1.01
CA ARG A 33 -0.89 24.39 2.31
C ARG A 33 0.63 24.58 2.27
N GLN A 34 1.16 25.22 1.24
CA GLN A 34 2.58 25.50 1.07
C GLN A 34 3.46 24.24 1.12
N ARG A 35 2.91 23.11 0.66
CA ARG A 35 3.64 21.85 0.55
C ARG A 35 3.98 21.58 -0.92
N ASP A 36 5.15 20.98 -1.12
CA ASP A 36 5.55 20.50 -2.44
C ASP A 36 4.71 19.27 -2.84
N PRO A 37 3.92 19.34 -3.94
CA PRO A 37 3.17 18.19 -4.46
C PRO A 37 4.00 16.93 -4.71
N ALA A 38 5.28 17.09 -5.06
CA ALA A 38 6.20 15.96 -5.31
C ALA A 38 6.47 15.10 -4.06
N GLN A 39 6.18 15.62 -2.86
CA GLN A 39 6.29 14.88 -1.60
C GLN A 39 5.08 13.97 -1.33
N ILE A 40 4.03 14.05 -2.17
CA ILE A 40 2.81 13.27 -2.01
C ILE A 40 2.81 12.15 -3.05
N ARG A 41 2.83 10.92 -2.57
CA ARG A 41 2.76 9.73 -3.41
C ARG A 41 1.32 9.24 -3.54
N LEU A 42 0.84 9.10 -4.76
CA LEU A 42 -0.46 8.50 -5.04
C LEU A 42 -0.28 6.99 -5.27
N VAL A 43 -0.80 6.18 -4.37
CA VAL A 43 -0.90 4.73 -4.55
C VAL A 43 -2.25 4.40 -5.17
N VAL A 44 -2.23 3.84 -6.39
CA VAL A 44 -3.45 3.47 -7.12
C VAL A 44 -3.89 2.08 -6.68
N VAL A 45 -5.08 1.99 -6.10
CA VAL A 45 -5.63 0.71 -5.64
C VAL A 45 -6.17 -0.09 -6.82
N SER A 46 -5.54 -1.24 -7.13
CA SER A 46 -5.87 -2.09 -8.27
C SER A 46 -6.67 -3.35 -7.93
N LYS A 47 -6.94 -3.59 -6.63
CA LYS A 47 -7.73 -4.73 -6.18
C LYS A 47 -9.07 -4.84 -6.92
N GLY A 48 -9.42 -6.07 -7.35
CA GLY A 48 -10.69 -6.33 -8.04
C GLY A 48 -10.84 -5.70 -9.43
N GLN A 49 -9.82 -4.98 -9.93
CA GLN A 49 -9.91 -4.37 -11.26
C GLN A 49 -9.39 -5.32 -12.35
N PRO A 50 -10.05 -5.36 -13.52
CA PRO A 50 -9.54 -6.07 -14.68
C PRO A 50 -8.14 -5.59 -15.09
N LEU A 51 -7.30 -6.50 -15.59
CA LEU A 51 -5.91 -6.20 -15.95
C LEU A 51 -5.79 -5.08 -16.99
N GLU A 52 -6.76 -4.98 -17.92
CA GLU A 52 -6.80 -3.91 -18.91
C GLU A 52 -6.90 -2.51 -18.31
N ARG A 53 -7.68 -2.36 -17.20
CA ARG A 53 -7.78 -1.09 -16.47
C ARG A 53 -6.49 -0.76 -15.72
N VAL A 54 -5.85 -1.77 -15.17
CA VAL A 54 -4.54 -1.61 -14.50
C VAL A 54 -3.49 -1.19 -15.52
N ARG A 55 -3.45 -1.79 -16.72
CA ARG A 55 -2.57 -1.36 -17.81
C ARG A 55 -2.85 0.07 -18.25
N ALA A 56 -4.12 0.45 -18.36
CA ALA A 56 -4.50 1.81 -18.75
C ALA A 56 -4.00 2.88 -17.77
N VAL A 57 -4.11 2.65 -16.46
CA VAL A 57 -3.60 3.60 -15.46
C VAL A 57 -2.06 3.63 -15.42
N ILE A 58 -1.39 2.51 -15.67
CA ILE A 58 0.07 2.45 -15.82
C ILE A 58 0.51 3.26 -17.04
N GLN A 59 -0.17 3.15 -18.17
CA GLN A 59 0.07 3.96 -19.37
C GLN A 59 -0.16 5.44 -19.11
N ALA A 60 -1.13 5.80 -18.25
CA ALA A 60 -1.36 7.17 -17.80
C ALA A 60 -0.26 7.72 -16.87
N GLY A 61 0.68 6.88 -16.43
CA GLY A 61 1.83 7.30 -15.64
C GLY A 61 1.88 6.77 -14.20
N ALA A 62 0.89 5.99 -13.76
CA ALA A 62 0.94 5.37 -12.43
C ALA A 62 2.14 4.42 -12.31
N ARG A 63 2.80 4.45 -11.15
CA ARG A 63 3.95 3.59 -10.85
C ARG A 63 3.80 2.87 -9.51
N ASP A 64 2.99 3.39 -8.61
CA ASP A 64 2.71 2.84 -7.30
C ASP A 64 1.32 2.20 -7.30
N LEU A 65 1.26 0.88 -7.12
CA LEU A 65 0.02 0.10 -7.15
C LEU A 65 -0.24 -0.55 -5.79
N GLY A 66 -1.47 -0.48 -5.31
CA GLY A 66 -1.89 -1.03 -4.03
C GLY A 66 -2.81 -2.24 -4.17
N GLU A 67 -2.50 -3.31 -3.44
CA GLU A 67 -3.28 -4.54 -3.39
C GLU A 67 -3.66 -4.92 -1.97
N ASN A 68 -4.84 -5.53 -1.82
CA ASN A 68 -5.33 -5.98 -0.52
C ASN A 68 -5.07 -7.48 -0.27
N TYR A 69 -4.93 -8.27 -1.33
CA TYR A 69 -4.81 -9.71 -1.24
C TYR A 69 -3.55 -10.17 -1.97
N VAL A 70 -2.72 -10.94 -1.26
CA VAL A 70 -1.41 -11.38 -1.78
C VAL A 70 -1.58 -12.24 -3.02
N GLU A 71 -2.54 -13.17 -3.01
CA GLU A 71 -2.76 -14.11 -4.10
C GLU A 71 -3.17 -13.39 -5.40
N ASP A 72 -4.09 -12.43 -5.28
CA ASP A 72 -4.54 -11.64 -6.44
C ASP A 72 -3.41 -10.77 -7.02
N ALA A 73 -2.51 -10.31 -6.13
CA ALA A 73 -1.36 -9.50 -6.54
C ALA A 73 -0.31 -10.31 -7.30
N ILE A 74 -0.03 -11.56 -6.90
CA ILE A 74 1.04 -12.38 -7.51
C ILE A 74 0.84 -12.49 -9.02
N GLU A 75 -0.36 -12.82 -9.47
CA GLU A 75 -0.67 -12.95 -10.90
C GLU A 75 -0.43 -11.63 -11.64
N ARG A 76 -0.82 -10.50 -11.05
CA ARG A 76 -0.62 -9.17 -11.63
C ARG A 76 0.84 -8.76 -11.64
N VAL A 77 1.56 -8.97 -10.54
CA VAL A 77 3.00 -8.70 -10.45
C VAL A 77 3.72 -9.45 -11.56
N GLN A 78 3.47 -10.76 -11.69
CA GLN A 78 4.11 -11.59 -12.71
C GLN A 78 3.75 -11.15 -14.14
N SER A 79 2.49 -10.73 -14.37
CA SER A 79 2.03 -10.31 -15.70
C SER A 79 2.55 -8.93 -16.13
N LEU A 80 2.94 -8.06 -15.17
CA LEU A 80 3.28 -6.65 -15.43
C LEU A 80 4.76 -6.34 -15.20
N SER A 81 5.50 -7.12 -14.41
CA SER A 81 6.90 -6.83 -14.03
C SER A 81 7.88 -6.84 -15.19
N SER A 82 7.57 -7.49 -16.32
CA SER A 82 8.43 -7.50 -17.51
C SER A 82 8.30 -6.25 -18.38
N GLU A 83 7.27 -5.43 -18.19
CA GLU A 83 6.94 -4.33 -19.08
C GLU A 83 7.47 -2.99 -18.58
N ILE A 84 7.42 -2.78 -17.25
CA ILE A 84 7.76 -1.50 -16.62
C ILE A 84 8.07 -1.70 -15.14
N LYS A 85 8.97 -0.87 -14.60
CA LYS A 85 9.25 -0.87 -13.15
C LYS A 85 8.07 -0.28 -12.39
N LEU A 86 7.39 -1.12 -11.62
CA LEU A 86 6.30 -0.75 -10.71
C LEU A 86 6.75 -0.93 -9.26
N THR A 87 6.11 -0.19 -8.37
CA THR A 87 6.24 -0.36 -6.91
C THR A 87 4.93 -0.95 -6.39
N TRP A 88 5.01 -2.08 -5.74
CA TRP A 88 3.86 -2.80 -5.22
C TRP A 88 3.69 -2.57 -3.72
N HIS A 89 2.52 -2.10 -3.34
CA HIS A 89 2.17 -1.78 -1.97
C HIS A 89 1.12 -2.77 -1.44
N MET A 90 1.48 -3.52 -0.40
CA MET A 90 0.50 -4.28 0.38
C MET A 90 -0.22 -3.32 1.30
N ILE A 91 -1.52 -3.10 1.03
CA ILE A 91 -2.36 -2.14 1.76
C ILE A 91 -3.53 -2.80 2.50
N GLY A 92 -3.75 -4.09 2.31
CA GLY A 92 -4.74 -4.87 3.03
C GLY A 92 -4.16 -5.62 4.22
N HIS A 93 -5.01 -6.13 5.10
CA HIS A 93 -4.59 -6.91 6.26
C HIS A 93 -3.77 -8.15 5.85
N VAL A 94 -2.62 -8.33 6.48
CA VAL A 94 -1.69 -9.43 6.22
C VAL A 94 -1.91 -10.55 7.23
N GLN A 95 -2.45 -11.67 6.78
CA GLN A 95 -2.42 -12.88 7.60
C GLN A 95 -0.98 -13.32 7.81
N SER A 96 -0.57 -13.53 9.06
CA SER A 96 0.81 -13.85 9.44
C SER A 96 1.43 -15.03 8.65
N ARG A 97 0.63 -16.03 8.23
CA ARG A 97 1.10 -17.15 7.40
C ARG A 97 1.55 -16.74 5.99
N LYS A 98 1.10 -15.58 5.50
CA LYS A 98 1.40 -15.06 4.16
C LYS A 98 2.60 -14.09 4.14
N SER A 99 3.22 -13.82 5.30
CA SER A 99 4.31 -12.85 5.42
C SER A 99 5.47 -13.13 4.47
N ARG A 100 5.78 -14.41 4.17
CA ARG A 100 6.83 -14.76 3.20
C ARG A 100 6.49 -14.27 1.79
N LEU A 101 5.27 -14.55 1.32
CA LEU A 101 4.80 -14.10 0.00
C LEU A 101 4.73 -12.57 -0.08
N VAL A 102 4.32 -11.90 1.01
CA VAL A 102 4.35 -10.44 1.09
C VAL A 102 5.77 -9.93 0.89
N CYS A 103 6.75 -10.49 1.59
CA CYS A 103 8.16 -10.10 1.43
C CYS A 103 8.69 -10.39 0.02
N GLU A 104 8.20 -11.41 -0.67
CA GLU A 104 8.65 -11.79 -2.01
C GLU A 104 8.10 -10.85 -3.10
N TYR A 105 6.80 -10.50 -3.03
CA TYR A 105 6.09 -9.85 -4.12
C TYR A 105 5.81 -8.36 -3.92
N PHE A 106 6.02 -7.82 -2.71
CA PHE A 106 5.74 -6.42 -2.43
C PHE A 106 7.00 -5.64 -2.04
N ASP A 107 7.00 -4.38 -2.45
CA ASP A 107 8.06 -3.41 -2.13
C ASP A 107 7.75 -2.66 -0.84
N TRP A 108 6.48 -2.54 -0.46
CA TRP A 108 6.00 -1.83 0.72
C TRP A 108 4.89 -2.59 1.42
N VAL A 109 4.82 -2.46 2.76
CA VAL A 109 3.68 -2.93 3.56
C VAL A 109 3.14 -1.76 4.38
N HIS A 110 1.86 -1.42 4.18
CA HIS A 110 1.21 -0.32 4.90
C HIS A 110 0.43 -0.80 6.13
N SER A 111 0.19 -2.08 6.25
CA SER A 111 -0.76 -2.68 7.19
C SER A 111 -0.08 -3.51 8.28
N VAL A 112 1.02 -3.00 8.84
CA VAL A 112 1.65 -3.65 10.00
C VAL A 112 0.88 -3.27 11.25
N ASP A 113 0.10 -4.22 11.78
CA ASP A 113 -0.88 -4.04 12.84
C ASP A 113 -0.50 -4.70 14.18
N SER A 114 0.65 -5.35 14.25
CA SER A 114 1.11 -6.05 15.45
C SER A 114 2.60 -6.33 15.42
N LEU A 115 3.22 -6.42 16.62
CA LEU A 115 4.61 -6.86 16.77
C LEU A 115 4.83 -8.26 16.18
N LYS A 116 3.86 -9.17 16.35
CA LYS A 116 3.93 -10.52 15.80
C LYS A 116 4.03 -10.54 14.27
N LEU A 117 3.27 -9.69 13.58
CA LEU A 117 3.36 -9.56 12.11
C LEU A 117 4.70 -8.94 11.73
N ALA A 118 5.11 -7.88 12.42
CA ALA A 118 6.40 -7.21 12.17
C ALA A 118 7.57 -8.19 12.27
N GLN A 119 7.65 -8.99 13.35
CA GLN A 119 8.70 -10.01 13.55
C GLN A 119 8.74 -11.04 12.42
N ARG A 120 7.58 -11.43 11.89
CA ARG A 120 7.52 -12.37 10.76
C ARG A 120 8.01 -11.75 9.46
N LEU A 121 7.59 -10.50 9.19
CA LEU A 121 8.06 -9.76 8.02
C LEU A 121 9.57 -9.52 8.10
N ASP A 122 10.09 -9.11 9.27
CA ASP A 122 11.50 -8.92 9.51
C ASP A 122 12.33 -10.18 9.20
N ARG A 123 11.89 -11.34 9.74
CA ARG A 123 12.56 -12.60 9.48
C ARG A 123 12.63 -12.92 7.99
N PHE A 124 11.50 -12.83 7.26
CA PHE A 124 11.47 -13.17 5.84
C PHE A 124 12.18 -12.13 4.97
N ALA A 125 12.12 -10.85 5.33
CA ALA A 125 12.92 -9.82 4.68
C ALA A 125 14.43 -10.10 4.84
N GLY A 126 14.85 -10.51 6.05
CA GLY A 126 16.24 -10.92 6.31
C GLY A 126 16.68 -12.16 5.52
N GLU A 127 15.81 -13.20 5.43
CA GLU A 127 16.06 -14.36 4.59
C GLU A 127 16.29 -13.98 3.10
N MET A 128 15.66 -12.90 2.65
CA MET A 128 15.74 -12.36 1.28
C MET A 128 16.78 -11.24 1.14
N GLN A 129 17.55 -10.95 2.19
CA GLN A 129 18.58 -9.90 2.22
C GLN A 129 18.07 -8.53 1.79
N LYS A 130 16.82 -8.18 2.16
CA LYS A 130 16.23 -6.88 1.84
C LYS A 130 15.76 -6.14 3.08
N GLN A 131 15.78 -4.81 2.99
CA GLN A 131 15.08 -3.93 3.93
C GLN A 131 13.70 -3.63 3.40
N LEU A 132 12.66 -4.01 4.15
CA LEU A 132 11.27 -3.82 3.75
C LEU A 132 10.72 -2.52 4.34
N PRO A 133 10.37 -1.52 3.52
CA PRO A 133 9.67 -0.32 3.97
C PRO A 133 8.27 -0.67 4.49
N VAL A 134 7.94 -0.17 5.68
CA VAL A 134 6.64 -0.44 6.31
C VAL A 134 6.02 0.83 6.90
N LEU A 135 4.70 0.85 6.95
CA LEU A 135 3.92 1.75 7.78
C LEU A 135 3.21 0.95 8.87
N LEU A 136 3.04 1.54 10.03
CA LEU A 136 2.32 0.95 11.15
C LEU A 136 0.84 1.36 11.05
N GLU A 137 -0.04 0.37 11.00
CA GLU A 137 -1.48 0.61 10.89
C GLU A 137 -2.08 0.85 12.28
N PHE A 138 -2.76 1.98 12.43
CA PHE A 138 -3.44 2.38 13.66
C PHE A 138 -4.96 2.46 13.45
N ASN A 139 -5.70 1.75 14.30
CA ASN A 139 -7.12 1.96 14.43
C ASN A 139 -7.35 3.13 15.38
N VAL A 140 -7.76 4.26 14.81
CA VAL A 140 -8.03 5.50 15.56
C VAL A 140 -9.52 5.74 15.78
N SER A 141 -10.39 4.99 15.10
CA SER A 141 -11.84 5.16 15.16
C SER A 141 -12.54 4.24 16.16
N GLY A 142 -11.86 3.18 16.62
CA GLY A 142 -12.43 2.18 17.51
C GLY A 142 -13.42 1.23 16.84
N GLU A 143 -13.53 1.25 15.50
CA GLU A 143 -14.39 0.31 14.79
C GLU A 143 -13.81 -1.11 14.87
N GLU A 144 -14.57 -2.05 15.44
CA GLU A 144 -14.14 -3.45 15.64
C GLU A 144 -13.79 -4.19 14.34
N THR A 145 -14.33 -3.73 13.20
CA THR A 145 -14.08 -4.30 11.88
C THR A 145 -12.76 -3.85 11.26
N LYS A 146 -12.08 -2.87 11.87
CA LYS A 146 -10.80 -2.34 11.39
C LYS A 146 -9.63 -2.97 12.13
N PHE A 147 -8.58 -3.26 11.37
CA PHE A 147 -7.29 -3.69 11.89
C PHE A 147 -6.45 -2.49 12.36
N GLY A 148 -5.30 -2.77 12.94
CA GLY A 148 -4.36 -1.76 13.41
C GLY A 148 -4.18 -1.76 14.93
N PHE A 149 -3.10 -1.14 15.38
CA PHE A 149 -2.87 -0.91 16.79
C PHE A 149 -4.01 -0.08 17.39
N PRO A 150 -4.53 -0.44 18.59
CA PRO A 150 -5.71 0.19 19.17
C PRO A 150 -5.40 1.56 19.79
N ALA A 151 -5.10 2.56 18.97
CA ALA A 151 -4.70 3.90 19.42
C ALA A 151 -5.84 4.68 20.12
N TRP A 152 -7.09 4.28 19.93
CA TRP A 152 -8.27 4.84 20.58
C TRP A 152 -8.44 4.42 22.05
N GLN A 153 -7.69 3.39 22.51
CA GLN A 153 -7.74 2.86 23.89
C GLN A 153 -6.54 3.35 24.68
N GLU A 154 -6.70 4.45 25.41
CA GLU A 154 -5.60 5.05 26.20
C GLU A 154 -5.05 4.09 27.26
N GLU A 155 -5.91 3.27 27.87
CA GLU A 155 -5.53 2.25 28.84
C GLU A 155 -4.57 1.18 28.28
N ARG A 156 -4.53 1.02 26.96
CA ARG A 156 -3.65 0.07 26.27
C ARG A 156 -2.37 0.69 25.71
N TRP A 157 -2.18 1.99 25.87
CA TRP A 157 -0.99 2.65 25.31
C TRP A 157 0.33 2.11 25.88
N GLY A 158 0.33 1.63 27.12
CA GLY A 158 1.53 0.99 27.69
C GLY A 158 1.97 -0.25 26.93
N GLU A 159 1.02 -1.13 26.56
CA GLU A 159 1.27 -2.32 25.74
C GLU A 159 1.67 -1.91 24.31
N LEU A 160 0.93 -0.96 23.73
CA LEU A 160 1.20 -0.44 22.39
C LEU A 160 2.61 0.13 22.27
N LEU A 161 3.05 0.97 23.21
CA LEU A 161 4.39 1.54 23.21
C LEU A 161 5.46 0.46 23.34
N SER A 162 5.24 -0.56 24.17
CA SER A 162 6.15 -1.71 24.28
C SER A 162 6.26 -2.50 22.96
N ASP A 163 5.15 -2.71 22.26
CA ASP A 163 5.15 -3.35 20.95
C ASP A 163 5.91 -2.51 19.90
N LEU A 164 5.72 -1.19 19.92
CA LEU A 164 6.44 -0.27 19.04
C LEU A 164 7.96 -0.30 19.30
N ASP A 165 8.38 -0.28 20.56
CA ASP A 165 9.79 -0.42 20.93
C ASP A 165 10.37 -1.73 20.39
N GLY A 166 9.62 -2.84 20.49
CA GLY A 166 10.00 -4.12 19.90
C GLY A 166 10.14 -4.07 18.38
N ILE A 167 9.26 -3.34 17.70
CA ILE A 167 9.31 -3.18 16.24
C ILE A 167 10.52 -2.36 15.81
N PHE A 168 10.84 -1.29 16.53
CA PHE A 168 11.99 -0.42 16.21
C PHE A 168 13.35 -1.11 16.40
N GLN A 169 13.40 -2.26 17.10
CA GLN A 169 14.61 -3.09 17.22
C GLN A 169 14.79 -4.08 16.05
N LEU A 170 13.81 -4.21 15.14
CA LEU A 170 13.90 -5.11 14.00
C LEU A 170 14.82 -4.53 12.91
N ASN A 171 15.74 -5.36 12.41
CA ASN A 171 16.82 -4.89 11.56
C ASN A 171 16.49 -4.89 10.05
N ASN A 172 15.50 -5.65 9.63
CA ASN A 172 15.17 -5.82 8.22
C ASN A 172 13.87 -5.08 7.83
N LEU A 173 13.25 -4.37 8.79
CA LEU A 173 12.14 -3.47 8.53
C LEU A 173 12.61 -2.01 8.62
N ARG A 174 12.11 -1.21 7.72
CA ARG A 174 12.28 0.24 7.74
C ARG A 174 10.93 0.90 8.00
N VAL A 175 10.66 1.25 9.25
CA VAL A 175 9.44 1.97 9.64
C VAL A 175 9.54 3.41 9.14
N LEU A 176 8.62 3.81 8.25
CA LEU A 176 8.64 5.12 7.58
C LEU A 176 7.50 6.04 8.00
N GLY A 177 6.57 5.55 8.80
CA GLY A 177 5.44 6.35 9.27
C GLY A 177 4.25 5.50 9.68
N LEU A 178 3.11 6.15 9.70
CA LEU A 178 1.85 5.58 10.16
C LEU A 178 0.86 5.45 9.02
N MET A 179 -0.06 4.49 9.12
CA MET A 179 -1.22 4.33 8.26
C MET A 179 -2.48 4.27 9.11
N THR A 180 -3.55 4.84 8.62
CA THR A 180 -4.88 4.68 9.20
C THR A 180 -5.95 4.73 8.12
N ILE A 181 -7.05 4.07 8.37
CA ILE A 181 -8.26 4.16 7.55
C ILE A 181 -9.29 4.95 8.34
N ALA A 182 -9.50 6.20 7.94
CA ALA A 182 -10.51 7.06 8.55
C ALA A 182 -11.92 6.45 8.37
N PRO A 183 -12.86 6.70 9.32
CA PRO A 183 -14.26 6.36 9.11
C PRO A 183 -14.81 7.13 7.90
N TYR A 184 -15.72 6.50 7.16
CA TYR A 184 -16.40 7.21 6.08
C TYR A 184 -17.30 8.28 6.66
N ASN A 185 -17.02 9.53 6.33
CA ASN A 185 -17.89 10.66 6.68
C ASN A 185 -18.28 11.37 5.37
N PRO A 186 -19.56 11.39 4.98
CA PRO A 186 -20.00 12.05 3.76
C PRO A 186 -19.85 13.58 3.81
N ASP A 187 -19.71 14.16 5.02
CA ASP A 187 -19.63 15.61 5.25
C ASP A 187 -18.18 16.09 5.48
N ALA A 188 -17.16 15.24 5.19
CA ALA A 188 -15.74 15.54 5.41
C ALA A 188 -15.07 16.12 4.16
#